data_0f277b39a5b8fc24b02f16650ccab7cf
#
_entry.id   0f277b39a5b8fc24b02f16650ccab7cf
#
_cell.length_a   1.000
_cell.length_b   1.000
_cell.length_c   1.000
_cell.angle_alpha   90.00
_cell.angle_beta   90.00
_cell.angle_gamma   90.00
#
_symmetry.space_group_name_H-M   'P 1'
#
loop_
_entity.id
_entity.type
_entity.pdbx_description
1 polymer ?
#
loop_
_entity_poly.entity_id
_entity_poly.type
_entity_poly.pdbx_seq_one_letter_code
_entity_poly.pdbx_strand_id
1 'polypeptide(L)'
;MTAASYFEDITLTIGLTPSDFIWQGFMQGKKDGCKEWPIEGESLFSYKGEPLPYMPFCYKHPDYWHVIEQETKRTGDMINSRKLFDDSETAHPITEDEMIKIEKIHGTLLLIGAEDDVLWDTAKYIRRMKQRMKEHPHTCRPEYVIYEHGTHFVFPESMLKTMLPVGSGLFVKLAFQEARKYPQECRSARLDIDHRVR
;
A
#
# COMPACT_ATOMS: atom_id res chain seq x y z
N MET A 1 1.84 9.02 4.91
CA MET A 1 0.50 9.56 5.26
C MET A 1 0.32 9.64 6.77
N THR A 2 0.49 8.55 7.55
CA THR A 2 0.32 8.57 9.01
C THR A 2 1.12 9.71 9.67
N ALA A 3 2.42 9.83 9.42
CA ALA A 3 3.21 10.94 9.96
C ALA A 3 2.65 12.31 9.57
N ALA A 4 2.26 12.49 8.29
CA ALA A 4 1.73 13.77 7.81
C ALA A 4 0.39 14.16 8.43
N SER A 5 -0.39 13.19 8.95
CA SER A 5 -1.63 13.48 9.68
C SER A 5 -1.40 13.93 11.13
N TYR A 6 -0.17 13.81 11.65
CA TYR A 6 0.22 14.22 13.00
C TYR A 6 1.14 15.44 13.02
N PHE A 7 1.82 15.74 11.90
CA PHE A 7 2.85 16.80 11.84
C PHE A 7 2.50 17.79 10.73
N GLU A 8 2.10 18.99 11.11
CA GLU A 8 1.67 20.06 10.19
C GLU A 8 2.79 20.59 9.30
N ASP A 9 4.05 20.43 9.72
CA ASP A 9 5.22 20.84 8.95
C ASP A 9 5.44 19.99 7.68
N ILE A 10 4.76 18.86 7.56
CA ILE A 10 4.79 18.02 6.35
C ILE A 10 3.77 18.58 5.34
N THR A 11 4.28 19.36 4.39
CA THR A 11 3.45 20.09 3.40
C THR A 11 3.37 19.43 2.03
N LEU A 12 4.10 18.32 1.82
CA LEU A 12 4.02 17.46 0.64
C LEU A 12 3.99 16.00 1.06
N THR A 13 2.94 15.32 0.68
CA THR A 13 2.77 13.88 0.95
C THR A 13 2.45 13.14 -0.34
N ILE A 14 3.28 12.15 -0.67
CA ILE A 14 3.05 11.25 -1.81
C ILE A 14 2.85 9.84 -1.25
N GLY A 15 1.66 9.28 -1.43
CA GLY A 15 1.33 7.90 -1.09
C GLY A 15 1.35 7.03 -2.35
N LEU A 16 2.36 6.16 -2.46
CA LEU A 16 2.42 5.13 -3.50
C LEU A 16 1.87 3.83 -2.92
N THR A 17 0.92 3.23 -3.60
CA THR A 17 0.21 2.03 -3.13
C THR A 17 -0.27 2.14 -1.67
N PRO A 18 -0.99 3.22 -1.31
CA PRO A 18 -1.32 3.49 0.08
C PRO A 18 -2.38 2.53 0.64
N SER A 19 -2.38 2.33 1.96
CA SER A 19 -3.57 1.91 2.69
C SER A 19 -4.20 3.12 3.39
N ASP A 20 -5.49 3.05 3.70
CA ASP A 20 -6.22 4.10 4.42
C ASP A 20 -6.36 3.83 5.92
N PHE A 21 -5.73 2.76 6.41
CA PHE A 21 -5.71 2.37 7.81
C PHE A 21 -4.30 1.97 8.26
N ILE A 22 -4.12 1.90 9.57
CA ILE A 22 -2.88 1.43 10.20
C ILE A 22 -2.97 -0.08 10.36
N TRP A 23 -1.86 -0.76 10.10
CA TRP A 23 -1.76 -2.21 10.19
C TRP A 23 -1.21 -2.67 11.53
N GLN A 24 -1.44 -3.94 11.83
CA GLN A 24 -0.76 -4.64 12.89
C GLN A 24 0.76 -4.61 12.70
N GLY A 25 1.52 -4.52 13.77
CA GLY A 25 2.97 -4.57 13.75
C GLY A 25 3.52 -5.94 13.38
N PHE A 26 4.75 -5.96 12.89
CA PHE A 26 5.42 -7.17 12.40
C PHE A 26 6.70 -7.44 13.16
N MET A 27 6.95 -8.73 13.44
CA MET A 27 8.27 -9.20 13.83
C MET A 27 9.14 -9.38 12.58
N GLN A 28 10.30 -8.78 12.56
CA GLN A 28 11.26 -9.02 11.50
C GLN A 28 11.80 -10.45 11.56
N GLY A 29 11.67 -11.17 10.47
CA GLY A 29 12.12 -12.55 10.32
C GLY A 29 13.63 -12.65 10.15
N LYS A 30 14.39 -12.46 11.23
CA LYS A 30 15.87 -12.52 11.17
C LYS A 30 16.42 -13.92 10.94
N LYS A 31 15.66 -14.96 11.31
CA LYS A 31 16.10 -16.36 11.18
C LYS A 31 15.66 -17.00 9.88
N ASP A 32 14.56 -16.55 9.30
CA ASP A 32 13.89 -17.15 8.15
C ASP A 32 14.10 -16.33 6.87
N GLY A 33 15.16 -15.55 6.81
CA GLY A 33 15.40 -14.64 5.70
C GLY A 33 14.48 -13.42 5.78
N CYS A 34 13.63 -13.21 4.78
CA CYS A 34 12.71 -12.05 4.74
C CYS A 34 11.29 -12.39 5.20
N LYS A 35 11.07 -13.51 5.87
CA LYS A 35 9.73 -13.86 6.36
C LYS A 35 9.42 -13.08 7.64
N GLU A 36 8.41 -12.25 7.55
CA GLU A 36 7.85 -11.49 8.65
C GLU A 36 6.50 -12.10 9.06
N TRP A 37 6.08 -11.89 10.29
CA TRP A 37 4.72 -12.24 10.71
C TRP A 37 4.16 -11.20 11.64
N PRO A 38 2.82 -11.02 11.67
CA PRO A 38 2.18 -10.07 12.54
C PRO A 38 2.36 -10.45 14.02
N ILE A 39 2.61 -9.44 14.86
CA ILE A 39 2.72 -9.60 16.31
C ILE A 39 1.40 -9.22 16.94
N GLU A 40 0.85 -10.11 17.75
CA GLU A 40 -0.42 -9.88 18.44
C GLU A 40 -0.25 -8.75 19.47
N GLY A 41 -1.18 -7.79 19.47
CA GLY A 41 -1.15 -6.65 20.38
C GLY A 41 -0.24 -5.49 19.97
N GLU A 42 0.48 -5.57 18.85
CA GLU A 42 1.37 -4.51 18.41
C GLU A 42 0.83 -3.77 17.19
N SER A 43 1.00 -2.46 17.18
CA SER A 43 0.73 -1.58 16.03
C SER A 43 1.98 -1.38 15.20
N LEU A 44 1.81 -1.19 13.88
CA LEU A 44 2.91 -0.80 13.00
C LEU A 44 3.51 0.57 13.39
N PHE A 45 2.70 1.45 13.96
CA PHE A 45 3.10 2.82 14.33
C PHE A 45 2.76 3.16 15.76
N SER A 46 3.59 4.02 16.36
CA SER A 46 3.32 4.66 17.65
C SER A 46 3.48 6.18 17.55
N TYR A 47 2.78 6.90 18.42
CA TYR A 47 2.91 8.34 18.55
C TYR A 47 3.07 8.71 20.02
N LYS A 48 4.14 9.45 20.37
CA LYS A 48 4.50 9.83 21.75
C LYS A 48 4.61 8.63 22.71
N GLY A 49 5.08 7.49 22.19
CA GLY A 49 5.27 6.28 22.97
C GLY A 49 4.03 5.36 23.06
N GLU A 50 2.86 5.82 22.61
CA GLU A 50 1.63 5.02 22.61
C GLU A 50 1.39 4.39 21.23
N PRO A 51 1.02 3.09 21.16
CA PRO A 51 0.68 2.45 19.90
C PRO A 51 -0.59 3.10 19.31
N LEU A 52 -0.59 3.31 17.99
CA LEU A 52 -1.79 3.78 17.31
C LEU A 52 -2.78 2.62 17.10
N PRO A 53 -4.10 2.89 17.14
CA PRO A 53 -5.11 1.91 16.77
C PRO A 53 -4.83 1.33 15.37
N TYR A 54 -5.03 0.03 15.20
CA TYR A 54 -4.66 -0.67 13.98
C TYR A 54 -5.62 -1.82 13.63
N MET A 55 -5.72 -2.13 12.36
CA MET A 55 -6.44 -3.30 11.85
C MET A 55 -5.60 -4.57 12.11
N PRO A 56 -6.10 -5.54 12.87
CA PRO A 56 -5.42 -6.81 13.09
C PRO A 56 -5.58 -7.73 11.88
N PHE A 57 -4.56 -8.53 11.58
CA PHE A 57 -4.71 -9.61 10.62
C PHE A 57 -5.47 -10.79 11.23
N CYS A 58 -6.38 -11.38 10.44
CA CYS A 58 -7.14 -12.56 10.87
C CYS A 58 -6.29 -13.84 10.86
N TYR A 59 -5.20 -13.87 10.11
CA TYR A 59 -4.27 -14.99 10.04
C TYR A 59 -3.07 -14.76 10.93
N LYS A 60 -2.78 -15.75 11.80
CA LYS A 60 -1.58 -15.78 12.63
C LYS A 60 -0.48 -16.59 11.96
N HIS A 61 0.76 -16.50 12.44
CA HIS A 61 1.83 -17.40 12.01
C HIS A 61 1.54 -18.85 12.47
N PRO A 62 1.71 -19.91 11.61
CA PRO A 62 2.23 -19.84 10.23
C PRO A 62 1.20 -19.59 9.12
N ASP A 63 -0.10 -19.58 9.41
CA ASP A 63 -1.18 -19.50 8.41
C ASP A 63 -1.15 -18.18 7.62
N TYR A 64 -0.62 -17.12 8.24
CA TYR A 64 -0.35 -15.85 7.56
C TYR A 64 0.43 -16.04 6.24
N TRP A 65 1.50 -16.84 6.27
CA TRP A 65 2.29 -17.14 5.07
C TRP A 65 1.66 -18.20 4.19
N HIS A 66 0.93 -19.16 4.76
CA HIS A 66 0.25 -20.19 3.97
C HIS A 66 -0.77 -19.59 2.99
N VAL A 67 -1.57 -18.60 3.42
CA VAL A 67 -2.54 -17.96 2.54
C VAL A 67 -1.84 -17.18 1.42
N ILE A 68 -0.75 -16.47 1.71
CA ILE A 68 0.05 -15.76 0.71
C ILE A 68 0.65 -16.74 -0.31
N GLU A 69 1.26 -17.83 0.15
CA GLU A 69 1.87 -18.85 -0.71
C GLU A 69 0.84 -19.56 -1.59
N GLN A 70 -0.35 -19.84 -1.07
CA GLN A 70 -1.45 -20.42 -1.87
C GLN A 70 -1.90 -19.49 -2.99
N GLU A 71 -2.15 -18.21 -2.68
CA GLU A 71 -2.55 -17.23 -3.67
C GLU A 71 -1.43 -16.96 -4.70
N THR A 72 -0.19 -16.85 -4.27
CA THR A 72 0.98 -16.71 -5.13
C THR A 72 1.08 -17.86 -6.14
N LYS A 73 0.91 -19.11 -5.68
CA LYS A 73 0.90 -20.29 -6.57
C LYS A 73 -0.29 -20.29 -7.52
N ARG A 74 -1.48 -19.90 -7.04
CA ARG A 74 -2.71 -19.86 -7.84
C ARG A 74 -2.64 -18.85 -8.97
N THR A 75 -2.08 -17.67 -8.72
CA THR A 75 -2.00 -16.58 -9.69
C THR A 75 -0.71 -16.56 -10.51
N GLY A 76 0.36 -17.20 -10.04
CA GLY A 76 1.67 -17.17 -10.69
C GLY A 76 2.37 -15.80 -10.57
N ASP A 77 1.97 -14.99 -9.61
CA ASP A 77 2.70 -13.79 -9.20
C ASP A 77 3.91 -14.18 -8.33
N MET A 78 4.86 -13.30 -8.16
CA MET A 78 5.98 -13.53 -7.24
C MET A 78 5.52 -13.50 -5.78
N ILE A 79 4.52 -12.66 -5.49
CA ILE A 79 3.84 -12.56 -4.21
C ILE A 79 2.41 -12.07 -4.46
N ASN A 80 1.44 -12.67 -3.74
CA ASN A 80 0.05 -12.23 -3.75
C ASN A 80 -0.50 -12.34 -2.32
N SER A 81 -0.75 -11.19 -1.70
CA SER A 81 -1.30 -11.08 -0.34
C SER A 81 -2.70 -10.46 -0.30
N ARG A 82 -3.31 -10.20 -1.47
CA ARG A 82 -4.62 -9.56 -1.57
C ARG A 82 -5.68 -10.23 -0.69
N LYS A 83 -5.77 -11.55 -0.77
CA LYS A 83 -6.72 -12.32 0.04
C LYS A 83 -6.51 -12.15 1.54
N LEU A 84 -5.25 -12.07 2.00
CA LEU A 84 -4.93 -11.84 3.40
C LEU A 84 -5.58 -10.55 3.94
N PHE A 85 -5.48 -9.45 3.16
CA PHE A 85 -6.05 -8.15 3.53
C PHE A 85 -7.57 -8.16 3.43
N ASP A 86 -8.15 -8.70 2.37
CA ASP A 86 -9.60 -8.75 2.16
C ASP A 86 -10.29 -9.60 3.26
N ASP A 87 -9.71 -10.75 3.61
CA ASP A 87 -10.22 -11.61 4.69
C ASP A 87 -10.09 -10.91 6.05
N SER A 88 -8.98 -10.19 6.30
CA SER A 88 -8.77 -9.47 7.55
C SER A 88 -9.77 -8.32 7.71
N GLU A 89 -10.01 -7.53 6.68
CA GLU A 89 -11.04 -6.48 6.70
C GLU A 89 -12.46 -7.06 6.86
N THR A 90 -12.70 -8.27 6.34
CA THR A 90 -13.99 -8.95 6.52
C THR A 90 -14.16 -9.42 7.96
N ALA A 91 -13.11 -9.98 8.55
CA ALA A 91 -13.13 -10.48 9.93
C ALA A 91 -13.12 -9.34 10.97
N HIS A 92 -12.48 -8.23 10.64
CA HIS A 92 -12.38 -7.02 11.47
C HIS A 92 -12.67 -5.77 10.60
N PRO A 93 -13.94 -5.36 10.50
CA PRO A 93 -14.29 -4.13 9.81
C PRO A 93 -13.54 -2.92 10.41
N ILE A 94 -12.86 -2.17 9.54
CA ILE A 94 -12.01 -1.05 9.96
C ILE A 94 -12.82 -0.02 10.74
N THR A 95 -12.36 0.30 11.95
CA THR A 95 -12.98 1.32 12.79
C THR A 95 -12.47 2.72 12.47
N GLU A 96 -13.20 3.75 12.87
CA GLU A 96 -12.80 5.14 12.67
C GLU A 96 -11.40 5.43 13.28
N ASP A 97 -11.10 4.87 14.44
CA ASP A 97 -9.83 5.13 15.13
C ASP A 97 -8.62 4.48 14.43
N GLU A 98 -8.83 3.39 13.69
CA GLU A 98 -7.80 2.69 12.92
C GLU A 98 -7.48 3.38 11.59
N MET A 99 -8.41 4.21 11.10
CA MET A 99 -8.22 4.94 9.84
C MET A 99 -7.18 6.04 9.95
N ILE A 100 -6.35 6.18 8.93
CA ILE A 100 -5.43 7.31 8.80
C ILE A 100 -6.24 8.58 8.54
N LYS A 101 -6.06 9.59 9.40
CA LYS A 101 -6.78 10.86 9.36
C LYS A 101 -6.24 11.78 8.26
N ILE A 102 -6.41 11.39 7.00
CA ILE A 102 -5.84 12.11 5.85
C ILE A 102 -6.39 13.54 5.71
N GLU A 103 -7.57 13.84 6.24
CA GLU A 103 -8.14 15.19 6.30
C GLU A 103 -7.33 16.15 7.17
N LYS A 104 -6.45 15.62 8.04
CA LYS A 104 -5.52 16.40 8.85
C LYS A 104 -4.18 16.69 8.14
N ILE A 105 -3.97 16.14 6.97
CA ILE A 105 -2.74 16.39 6.19
C ILE A 105 -2.78 17.82 5.64
N HIS A 106 -1.63 18.49 5.68
CA HIS A 106 -1.47 19.86 5.19
C HIS A 106 -0.78 19.88 3.80
N GLY A 107 -0.99 20.97 3.06
CA GLY A 107 -0.31 21.21 1.78
C GLY A 107 -0.84 20.34 0.62
N THR A 108 0.06 19.64 -0.05
CA THR A 108 -0.27 18.81 -1.22
C THR A 108 -0.27 17.32 -0.85
N LEU A 109 -1.31 16.60 -1.24
CA LEU A 109 -1.45 15.16 -1.07
C LEU A 109 -1.64 14.50 -2.44
N LEU A 110 -0.72 13.62 -2.84
CA LEU A 110 -0.83 12.81 -4.05
C LEU A 110 -0.93 11.34 -3.67
N LEU A 111 -2.03 10.68 -4.04
CA LEU A 111 -2.26 9.25 -3.80
C LEU A 111 -2.29 8.49 -5.12
N ILE A 112 -1.46 7.46 -5.24
CA ILE A 112 -1.28 6.69 -6.47
C ILE A 112 -1.44 5.21 -6.18
N GLY A 113 -2.28 4.53 -6.97
CA GLY A 113 -2.52 3.09 -6.89
C GLY A 113 -2.92 2.48 -8.23
N ALA A 114 -3.24 1.19 -8.22
CA ALA A 114 -3.71 0.46 -9.39
C ALA A 114 -4.87 -0.47 -9.04
N GLU A 115 -5.76 -0.72 -10.02
CA GLU A 115 -6.89 -1.67 -9.89
C GLU A 115 -6.39 -3.10 -9.77
N ASP A 116 -5.30 -3.41 -10.45
CA ASP A 116 -4.70 -4.74 -10.55
C ASP A 116 -3.63 -5.02 -9.47
N ASP A 117 -3.62 -4.26 -8.37
CA ASP A 117 -2.73 -4.50 -7.25
C ASP A 117 -3.11 -5.80 -6.52
N VAL A 118 -2.18 -6.76 -6.50
CA VAL A 118 -2.36 -8.09 -5.90
C VAL A 118 -1.80 -8.21 -4.48
N LEU A 119 -1.14 -7.16 -3.95
CA LEU A 119 -0.67 -7.16 -2.57
C LEU A 119 -1.79 -6.73 -1.64
N TRP A 120 -2.47 -5.62 -1.95
CA TRP A 120 -3.69 -5.15 -1.27
C TRP A 120 -4.48 -4.21 -2.19
N ASP A 121 -5.74 -3.90 -1.83
CA ASP A 121 -6.65 -3.11 -2.69
C ASP A 121 -6.37 -1.61 -2.63
N THR A 122 -5.29 -1.17 -3.27
CA THR A 122 -4.93 0.26 -3.28
C THR A 122 -6.01 1.13 -3.91
N ALA A 123 -6.69 0.64 -4.92
CA ALA A 123 -7.77 1.38 -5.58
C ALA A 123 -8.97 1.58 -4.64
N LYS A 124 -9.41 0.55 -3.91
CA LYS A 124 -10.45 0.64 -2.88
C LYS A 124 -10.05 1.64 -1.80
N TYR A 125 -8.82 1.56 -1.31
CA TYR A 125 -8.32 2.42 -0.24
C TYR A 125 -8.26 3.89 -0.67
N ILE A 126 -7.78 4.18 -1.89
CA ILE A 126 -7.79 5.53 -2.44
C ILE A 126 -9.22 6.06 -2.59
N ARG A 127 -10.18 5.24 -3.02
CA ARG A 127 -11.59 5.65 -3.11
C ARG A 127 -12.20 5.96 -1.75
N ARG A 128 -11.90 5.17 -0.71
CA ARG A 128 -12.33 5.45 0.66
C ARG A 128 -11.71 6.75 1.18
N MET A 129 -10.42 6.96 0.95
CA MET A 129 -9.75 8.22 1.29
C MET A 129 -10.35 9.42 0.55
N LYS A 130 -10.63 9.28 -0.74
CA LYS A 130 -11.31 10.33 -1.52
C LYS A 130 -12.71 10.64 -0.97
N GLN A 131 -13.45 9.63 -0.53
CA GLN A 131 -14.76 9.82 0.09
C GLN A 131 -14.64 10.52 1.45
N ARG A 132 -13.68 10.09 2.29
CA ARG A 132 -13.39 10.73 3.57
C ARG A 132 -13.08 12.23 3.41
N MET A 133 -12.28 12.60 2.41
CA MET A 133 -11.96 14.01 2.14
C MET A 133 -13.18 14.86 1.73
N LYS A 134 -14.23 14.25 1.18
CA LYS A 134 -15.49 14.98 0.89
C LYS A 134 -16.35 15.17 2.14
N GLU A 135 -16.24 14.28 3.10
CA GLU A 135 -17.06 14.24 4.31
C GLU A 135 -16.46 15.05 5.46
N HIS A 136 -15.15 15.32 5.41
CA HIS A 136 -14.42 16.02 6.46
C HIS A 136 -13.81 17.34 5.96
N PRO A 137 -13.89 18.44 6.74
CA PRO A 137 -13.18 19.67 6.43
C PRO A 137 -11.66 19.42 6.35
N HIS A 138 -11.01 19.97 5.33
CA HIS A 138 -9.56 19.87 5.16
C HIS A 138 -8.98 21.09 4.46
N THR A 139 -7.67 21.29 4.60
CA THR A 139 -6.94 22.40 3.98
C THR A 139 -5.98 21.93 2.89
N CYS A 140 -5.70 20.63 2.80
CA CYS A 140 -4.80 20.09 1.79
C CYS A 140 -5.43 20.11 0.38
N ARG A 141 -4.56 20.00 -0.62
CA ARG A 141 -4.91 19.86 -2.04
C ARG A 141 -4.67 18.42 -2.47
N PRO A 142 -5.73 17.58 -2.44
CA PRO A 142 -5.59 16.16 -2.76
C PRO A 142 -5.67 15.92 -4.26
N GLU A 143 -4.78 15.05 -4.75
CA GLU A 143 -4.82 14.45 -6.09
C GLU A 143 -4.85 12.92 -5.94
N TYR A 144 -5.68 12.27 -6.77
CA TYR A 144 -5.89 10.83 -6.72
C TYR A 144 -5.68 10.25 -8.12
N VAL A 145 -4.79 9.29 -8.23
CA VAL A 145 -4.45 8.63 -9.48
C VAL A 145 -4.60 7.12 -9.29
N ILE A 146 -5.47 6.49 -10.08
CA ILE A 146 -5.67 5.05 -10.09
C ILE A 146 -5.49 4.57 -11.52
N TYR A 147 -4.47 3.75 -11.75
CA TYR A 147 -4.23 3.14 -13.05
C TYR A 147 -5.02 1.83 -13.17
N GLU A 148 -5.54 1.54 -14.34
CA GLU A 148 -6.17 0.25 -14.63
C GLU A 148 -5.13 -0.88 -14.55
N HIS A 149 -3.96 -0.64 -15.17
CA HIS A 149 -2.84 -1.58 -15.18
C HIS A 149 -1.58 -0.91 -14.67
N GLY A 150 -1.15 -1.27 -13.48
CA GLY A 150 0.03 -0.72 -12.84
C GLY A 150 0.71 -1.69 -11.89
N THR A 151 -0.03 -2.70 -11.43
CA THR A 151 0.35 -3.64 -10.39
C THR A 151 0.65 -2.92 -9.06
N HIS A 152 1.25 -3.62 -8.11
CA HIS A 152 1.76 -3.00 -6.89
C HIS A 152 2.97 -2.08 -7.16
N PHE A 153 3.63 -2.19 -8.33
CA PHE A 153 4.82 -1.42 -8.67
C PHE A 153 4.49 -0.12 -9.45
N VAL A 154 3.44 0.59 -9.04
CA VAL A 154 3.13 1.95 -9.48
C VAL A 154 4.07 2.96 -8.82
N PHE A 155 5.38 2.79 -9.05
CA PHE A 155 6.44 3.68 -8.60
C PHE A 155 6.99 4.50 -9.78
N PRO A 156 7.60 5.67 -9.53
CA PRO A 156 8.31 6.40 -10.58
C PRO A 156 9.30 5.49 -11.31
N GLU A 157 9.33 5.55 -12.63
CA GLU A 157 10.27 4.72 -13.43
C GLU A 157 11.74 5.02 -13.06
N SER A 158 12.05 6.27 -12.73
CA SER A 158 13.37 6.68 -12.25
C SER A 158 13.72 6.04 -10.90
N MET A 159 12.75 5.93 -9.99
CA MET A 159 12.94 5.26 -8.70
C MET A 159 13.23 3.77 -8.90
N LEU A 160 12.45 3.09 -9.74
CA LEU A 160 12.68 1.68 -10.06
C LEU A 160 14.06 1.44 -10.69
N LYS A 161 14.50 2.32 -11.59
CA LYS A 161 15.85 2.24 -12.18
C LYS A 161 16.96 2.48 -11.16
N THR A 162 16.73 3.29 -10.14
CA THR A 162 17.69 3.49 -9.05
C THR A 162 17.78 2.25 -8.16
N MET A 163 16.64 1.64 -7.83
CA MET A 163 16.58 0.43 -7.00
C MET A 163 17.09 -0.82 -7.75
N LEU A 164 16.80 -0.91 -9.05
CA LEU A 164 17.12 -2.02 -9.94
C LEU A 164 17.76 -1.48 -11.24
N PRO A 165 19.03 -1.10 -11.22
CA PRO A 165 19.69 -0.43 -12.34
C PRO A 165 19.66 -1.24 -13.63
N VAL A 166 19.69 -2.57 -13.51
CA VAL A 166 19.63 -3.49 -14.66
C VAL A 166 18.39 -4.34 -14.54
N GLY A 167 17.53 -4.28 -15.56
CA GLY A 167 16.38 -5.18 -15.65
C GLY A 167 15.13 -4.78 -14.87
N SER A 168 14.98 -3.53 -14.43
CA SER A 168 13.79 -3.07 -13.70
C SER A 168 12.47 -3.44 -14.38
N GLY A 169 12.34 -3.20 -15.68
CA GLY A 169 11.17 -3.59 -16.46
C GLY A 169 10.98 -5.11 -16.59
N LEU A 170 12.06 -5.88 -16.66
CA LEU A 170 12.01 -7.34 -16.66
C LEU A 170 11.59 -7.87 -15.29
N PHE A 171 12.10 -7.28 -14.22
CA PHE A 171 11.71 -7.65 -12.85
C PHE A 171 10.20 -7.50 -12.63
N VAL A 172 9.61 -6.34 -12.99
CA VAL A 172 8.17 -6.11 -12.84
C VAL A 172 7.35 -7.12 -13.65
N LYS A 173 7.78 -7.44 -14.88
CA LYS A 173 7.15 -8.48 -15.70
C LYS A 173 7.23 -9.87 -15.07
N LEU A 174 8.36 -10.21 -14.46
CA LEU A 174 8.51 -11.51 -13.79
C LEU A 174 7.71 -11.56 -12.49
N ALA A 175 7.62 -10.43 -11.78
CA ALA A 175 6.95 -10.36 -10.49
C ALA A 175 5.42 -10.49 -10.59
N PHE A 176 4.79 -9.94 -11.65
CA PHE A 176 3.34 -9.84 -11.71
C PHE A 176 2.74 -10.34 -13.02
N GLN A 177 1.67 -11.12 -12.91
CA GLN A 177 0.97 -11.67 -14.07
C GLN A 177 0.40 -10.55 -14.96
N GLU A 178 -0.20 -9.53 -14.35
CA GLU A 178 -0.78 -8.41 -15.09
C GLU A 178 0.28 -7.58 -15.83
N ALA A 179 1.47 -7.41 -15.25
CA ALA A 179 2.59 -6.77 -15.96
C ALA A 179 3.11 -7.59 -17.16
N ARG A 180 2.87 -8.91 -17.17
CA ARG A 180 3.15 -9.75 -18.35
C ARG A 180 2.11 -9.54 -19.45
N LYS A 181 0.83 -9.37 -19.07
CA LYS A 181 -0.28 -9.15 -20.00
C LYS A 181 -0.29 -7.72 -20.56
N TYR A 182 -0.05 -6.72 -19.72
CA TYR A 182 -0.15 -5.30 -20.02
C TYR A 182 1.18 -4.55 -19.78
N PRO A 183 2.28 -4.97 -20.45
CA PRO A 183 3.61 -4.42 -20.15
C PRO A 183 3.79 -2.96 -20.56
N GLN A 184 3.06 -2.51 -21.57
CA GLN A 184 3.14 -1.11 -22.06
C GLN A 184 2.36 -0.18 -21.14
N GLU A 185 1.18 -0.58 -20.71
CA GLU A 185 0.30 0.15 -19.81
C GLU A 185 0.98 0.34 -18.45
N CYS A 186 1.53 -0.74 -17.86
CA CYS A 186 2.28 -0.67 -16.61
C CYS A 186 3.53 0.23 -16.72
N ARG A 187 4.20 0.23 -17.89
CA ARG A 187 5.32 1.15 -18.12
C ARG A 187 4.85 2.59 -18.25
N SER A 188 3.76 2.81 -18.99
CA SER A 188 3.19 4.17 -19.18
C SER A 188 2.75 4.76 -17.84
N ALA A 189 2.13 3.96 -16.97
CA ALA A 189 1.80 4.36 -15.60
C ALA A 189 3.04 4.87 -14.84
N ARG A 190 4.14 4.11 -14.84
CA ARG A 190 5.38 4.51 -14.17
C ARG A 190 6.02 5.79 -14.73
N LEU A 191 5.94 5.99 -16.06
CA LEU A 191 6.43 7.21 -16.70
C LEU A 191 5.55 8.42 -16.38
N ASP A 192 4.23 8.25 -16.32
CA ASP A 192 3.30 9.32 -15.92
C ASP A 192 3.55 9.71 -14.44
N ILE A 193 3.81 8.73 -13.55
CA ILE A 193 4.17 8.99 -12.16
C ILE A 193 5.47 9.82 -12.07
N ASP A 194 6.48 9.53 -12.88
CA ASP A 194 7.71 10.35 -12.95
C ASP A 194 7.42 11.83 -13.25
N HIS A 195 6.42 12.12 -14.08
CA HIS A 195 6.01 13.49 -14.38
C HIS A 195 5.27 14.15 -13.21
N ARG A 196 4.45 13.38 -12.48
CA ARG A 196 3.62 13.92 -11.38
C ARG A 196 4.40 14.22 -10.11
N VAL A 197 5.50 13.50 -9.87
CA VAL A 197 6.30 13.63 -8.64
C VAL A 197 7.48 14.60 -8.79
N ARG A 198 7.69 15.17 -9.96
CA ARG A 198 8.69 16.22 -10.24
C ARG A 198 8.06 17.61 -10.13
#